data_65a7f5d23e87d999503dbe725b96b8db
#
_entry.id   65a7f5d23e87d999503dbe725b96b8db
#
_cell.length_a   1.000
_cell.length_b   1.000
_cell.length_c   1.000
_cell.angle_alpha   90.00
_cell.angle_beta   90.00
_cell.angle_gamma   90.00
#
_symmetry.space_group_name_H-M   'P 1'
#
loop_
_entity.id
_entity.type
_entity.pdbx_description
1 polymer ?
#
loop_
_entity_poly.entity_id
_entity_poly.type
_entity_poly.pdbx_seq_one_letter_code
_entity_poly.pdbx_strand_id
1 'polypeptide(L)'
;EEQCAAIFQKGPTMALVGASQACNFACGVDDSGMDFDPTQGKGRLVFEVDNSCIVDNTTQRVRTFWQNTSLLAGTAGVQIIHNSPYPTVDIYVDGALALEAVEYRASTELLDLPINATVGIAPTGGDVIASFPFELEEGNSYVVVASGIVGDENHPFDLLPSTLDPAAVDTDHFAVKVMHGVTDAPAVDIYANGDLLVENLDYGEFQGYLQVPVGDYTLDITAHGSSESVAAFSAPLSSFGGFSGVVYASGFLSPADTDSAFTLILTTPSGYVVELPSAESQLKTDHDAPVALKFELIGNYPNPFNPETKIKFLTERESNVQVTIYSLMGEEVETIQNGYLNAGSHSLSWFGKDQSGNKVPSGVYFYEVRSDNRTATGKMLLLK
;
A
#
# COMPACT_ATOMS: atom_id res chain seq x y z
N GLU A 1 0.73 -23.60 -35.39
CA GLU A 1 -0.29 -23.03 -34.47
C GLU A 1 0.30 -22.00 -33.48
N GLU A 2 1.57 -22.10 -33.11
CA GLU A 2 2.22 -21.16 -32.18
C GLU A 2 2.75 -19.86 -32.83
N GLN A 3 2.66 -19.69 -34.11
CA GLN A 3 3.38 -18.63 -34.84
C GLN A 3 2.57 -17.35 -35.10
N CYS A 4 1.30 -17.34 -34.78
CA CYS A 4 0.43 -16.19 -35.06
C CYS A 4 0.35 -15.15 -33.93
N ALA A 5 1.06 -15.31 -32.83
CA ALA A 5 0.78 -14.54 -31.63
C ALA A 5 1.97 -13.76 -31.04
N ALA A 6 3.01 -13.47 -31.80
CA ALA A 6 4.12 -12.68 -31.26
C ALA A 6 4.02 -11.21 -31.64
N ILE A 7 3.40 -10.42 -30.78
CA ILE A 7 3.41 -8.95 -30.87
C ILE A 7 4.38 -8.43 -29.83
N PHE A 8 5.35 -7.65 -30.27
CA PHE A 8 6.33 -7.03 -29.41
C PHE A 8 6.20 -5.51 -29.48
N GLN A 9 6.04 -4.91 -28.33
CA GLN A 9 6.19 -3.47 -28.17
C GLN A 9 7.68 -3.17 -28.03
N LYS A 10 8.24 -2.37 -28.91
CA LYS A 10 9.60 -1.88 -28.79
C LYS A 10 9.59 -0.37 -28.99
N GLY A 11 9.57 0.36 -27.89
CA GLY A 11 9.52 1.81 -27.92
C GLY A 11 8.16 2.36 -28.41
N PRO A 12 8.12 3.59 -28.92
CA PRO A 12 6.89 4.20 -29.39
C PRO A 12 6.35 3.59 -30.69
N THR A 13 7.06 2.65 -31.30
CA THR A 13 6.65 1.96 -32.52
C THR A 13 6.31 0.51 -32.21
N MET A 14 5.08 0.11 -32.54
CA MET A 14 4.69 -1.30 -32.51
C MET A 14 5.14 -1.95 -33.82
N ALA A 15 5.90 -3.05 -33.70
CA ALA A 15 6.20 -3.91 -34.83
C ALA A 15 5.58 -5.29 -34.62
N LEU A 16 4.84 -5.77 -35.60
CA LEU A 16 4.47 -7.18 -35.70
C LEU A 16 5.74 -7.96 -36.07
N VAL A 17 6.30 -8.70 -35.12
CA VAL A 17 7.48 -9.53 -35.35
C VAL A 17 7.06 -10.99 -35.28
N GLY A 18 7.27 -11.72 -36.33
CA GLY A 18 7.12 -13.18 -36.35
C GLY A 18 5.82 -13.72 -36.92
N ALA A 19 4.93 -12.87 -37.43
CA ALA A 19 3.82 -13.38 -38.24
C ALA A 19 4.39 -13.96 -39.57
N SER A 20 4.17 -15.21 -39.83
CA SER A 20 4.41 -15.74 -41.18
C SER A 20 3.47 -15.02 -42.16
N GLN A 21 3.87 -14.84 -43.40
CA GLN A 21 2.99 -14.24 -44.41
C GLN A 21 1.63 -14.94 -44.51
N ALA A 22 1.58 -16.23 -44.20
CA ALA A 22 0.33 -16.98 -44.14
C ALA A 22 -0.59 -16.55 -43.03
N CYS A 23 -0.08 -16.13 -41.85
CA CYS A 23 -0.89 -15.62 -40.77
C CYS A 23 -1.44 -14.21 -41.08
N ASN A 24 -0.67 -13.36 -41.73
CA ASN A 24 -1.12 -12.00 -42.05
C ASN A 24 -2.36 -11.98 -42.94
N PHE A 25 -2.51 -12.91 -43.84
CA PHE A 25 -3.64 -12.96 -44.78
C PHE A 25 -4.77 -13.87 -44.31
N ALA A 26 -4.44 -14.97 -43.64
CA ALA A 26 -5.44 -15.91 -43.16
C ALA A 26 -6.20 -15.38 -41.92
N CYS A 27 -5.57 -14.57 -41.12
CA CYS A 27 -6.19 -13.99 -39.92
C CYS A 27 -7.04 -12.74 -40.23
N GLY A 28 -7.11 -12.31 -41.48
CA GLY A 28 -8.02 -11.21 -41.93
C GLY A 28 -7.86 -9.93 -41.12
N VAL A 29 -6.60 -9.57 -40.79
CA VAL A 29 -6.30 -8.27 -40.20
C VAL A 29 -6.60 -7.23 -41.28
N ASP A 30 -7.73 -6.58 -41.15
CA ASP A 30 -8.06 -5.40 -41.95
C ASP A 30 -7.28 -4.25 -41.36
N ASP A 31 -6.24 -3.82 -42.04
CA ASP A 31 -5.41 -2.67 -41.70
C ASP A 31 -6.01 -1.34 -42.14
N SER A 32 -7.15 -1.38 -42.81
CA SER A 32 -7.83 -0.20 -43.38
C SER A 32 -8.38 0.79 -42.35
N GLY A 33 -8.21 0.52 -41.04
CA GLY A 33 -8.69 1.40 -39.97
C GLY A 33 -7.65 1.67 -38.87
N MET A 34 -6.40 1.26 -39.03
CA MET A 34 -5.37 1.55 -38.06
C MET A 34 -4.61 2.84 -38.38
N ASP A 35 -5.27 3.97 -38.18
CA ASP A 35 -4.58 5.22 -37.97
C ASP A 35 -3.98 5.22 -36.53
N PHE A 36 -2.84 4.59 -36.42
CA PHE A 36 -2.04 4.68 -35.18
C PHE A 36 -1.28 6.00 -35.20
N ASP A 37 -1.77 6.96 -34.44
CA ASP A 37 -1.03 8.20 -34.15
C ASP A 37 -0.18 7.98 -32.89
N PRO A 38 1.14 7.81 -33.02
CA PRO A 38 2.03 7.60 -31.86
C PRO A 38 2.15 8.85 -30.96
N THR A 39 1.61 10.00 -31.40
CA THR A 39 1.62 11.24 -30.62
C THR A 39 0.43 11.35 -29.69
N GLN A 40 -0.59 10.52 -29.84
CA GLN A 40 -1.81 10.53 -29.03
C GLN A 40 -1.74 9.65 -27.78
N GLY A 41 -0.61 9.08 -27.50
CA GLY A 41 -0.37 8.30 -26.28
C GLY A 41 -0.22 6.79 -26.52
N LYS A 42 0.16 6.08 -25.47
CA LYS A 42 0.43 4.64 -25.46
C LYS A 42 -0.90 3.86 -25.41
N GLY A 43 -1.25 3.08 -26.42
CA GLY A 43 -2.44 2.22 -26.45
C GLY A 43 -2.11 0.74 -26.30
N ARG A 44 -3.01 -0.03 -25.71
CA ARG A 44 -2.94 -1.47 -25.66
C ARG A 44 -3.72 -2.08 -26.81
N LEU A 45 -3.04 -2.82 -27.67
CA LEU A 45 -3.73 -3.62 -28.67
C LEU A 45 -4.18 -4.94 -28.03
N VAL A 46 -5.47 -5.14 -27.94
CA VAL A 46 -6.07 -6.38 -27.44
C VAL A 46 -6.47 -7.23 -28.63
N PHE A 47 -6.00 -8.47 -28.63
CA PHE A 47 -6.39 -9.46 -29.63
C PHE A 47 -7.42 -10.40 -29.01
N GLU A 48 -8.58 -10.50 -29.61
CA GLU A 48 -9.49 -11.62 -29.38
C GLU A 48 -9.43 -12.58 -30.56
N VAL A 49 -9.19 -13.84 -30.25
CA VAL A 49 -9.30 -14.92 -31.24
C VAL A 49 -10.76 -15.33 -31.29
N ASP A 50 -11.44 -14.99 -32.38
CA ASP A 50 -12.82 -15.44 -32.62
C ASP A 50 -12.80 -16.86 -33.19
N ASN A 51 -13.02 -17.85 -32.32
CA ASN A 51 -13.11 -19.26 -32.71
C ASN A 51 -14.34 -19.56 -33.58
N SER A 52 -15.28 -18.62 -33.74
CA SER A 52 -16.48 -18.81 -34.58
C SER A 52 -16.17 -18.77 -36.08
N CYS A 53 -14.96 -18.39 -36.47
CA CYS A 53 -14.53 -18.28 -37.84
C CYS A 53 -13.57 -19.38 -38.30
N ILE A 54 -13.56 -20.53 -37.63
CA ILE A 54 -12.81 -21.69 -38.10
C ILE A 54 -13.56 -22.27 -39.32
N VAL A 55 -13.07 -21.95 -40.51
CA VAL A 55 -13.45 -22.64 -41.70
C VAL A 55 -12.38 -23.67 -41.98
N ASP A 56 -12.69 -24.96 -41.84
CA ASP A 56 -11.82 -26.10 -42.14
C ASP A 56 -10.60 -26.33 -41.21
N ASN A 57 -10.63 -25.92 -39.96
CA ASN A 57 -9.51 -26.05 -39.00
C ASN A 57 -8.21 -25.32 -39.38
N THR A 58 -8.18 -24.49 -40.39
CA THR A 58 -6.97 -23.85 -40.88
C THR A 58 -6.98 -22.34 -40.85
N THR A 59 -8.11 -21.71 -40.61
CA THR A 59 -8.25 -20.25 -40.64
C THR A 59 -8.91 -19.74 -39.35
N GLN A 60 -8.15 -19.07 -38.53
CA GLN A 60 -8.68 -18.33 -37.39
C GLN A 60 -8.71 -16.84 -37.74
N ARG A 61 -9.85 -16.19 -37.50
CA ARG A 61 -9.93 -14.73 -37.58
C ARG A 61 -9.55 -14.14 -36.24
N VAL A 62 -8.57 -13.28 -36.27
CA VAL A 62 -8.21 -12.43 -35.13
C VAL A 62 -8.96 -11.12 -35.31
N ARG A 63 -9.86 -10.81 -34.38
CA ARG A 63 -10.41 -9.45 -34.29
C ARG A 63 -9.48 -8.62 -33.44
N THR A 64 -8.98 -7.56 -34.06
CA THR A 64 -8.31 -6.51 -33.33
C THR A 64 -9.32 -5.41 -33.06
N PHE A 65 -9.54 -5.07 -31.82
CA PHE A 65 -10.24 -3.84 -31.50
C PHE A 65 -9.35 -3.00 -30.59
N TRP A 66 -9.38 -1.76 -30.88
CA TRP A 66 -8.77 -0.75 -30.05
C TRP A 66 -9.69 -0.53 -28.87
N GLN A 67 -9.36 -1.07 -27.71
CA GLN A 67 -9.92 -0.55 -26.49
C GLN A 67 -9.23 0.78 -26.25
N ASN A 68 -10.00 1.85 -26.30
CA ASN A 68 -9.64 3.10 -25.66
C ASN A 68 -9.77 2.86 -24.14
N THR A 69 -8.93 1.98 -23.60
CA THR A 69 -8.54 2.14 -22.23
C THR A 69 -7.85 3.49 -22.29
N SER A 70 -8.26 4.41 -21.46
CA SER A 70 -7.40 5.53 -21.09
C SER A 70 -6.10 4.87 -20.69
N LEU A 71 -5.42 4.57 -21.72
CA LEU A 71 -4.09 4.06 -21.94
C LEU A 71 -3.42 3.75 -20.65
N LEU A 72 -2.67 2.78 -20.63
CA LEU A 72 -1.60 2.59 -19.71
C LEU A 72 -0.87 3.94 -19.47
N ALA A 73 -1.61 4.91 -18.98
CA ALA A 73 -1.08 5.96 -18.16
C ALA A 73 -0.27 5.19 -17.14
N GLY A 74 1.00 5.49 -17.02
CA GLY A 74 1.80 4.88 -16.01
C GLY A 74 1.00 4.84 -14.73
N THR A 75 1.22 3.87 -13.89
CA THR A 75 0.58 3.81 -12.59
C THR A 75 1.55 4.30 -11.53
N ALA A 76 1.00 4.85 -10.47
CA ALA A 76 1.69 5.16 -9.23
C ALA A 76 1.07 4.34 -8.10
N GLY A 77 1.91 3.91 -7.15
CA GLY A 77 1.42 3.27 -5.94
C GLY A 77 0.81 4.32 -5.02
N VAL A 78 -0.42 4.14 -4.55
CA VAL A 78 -1.08 5.09 -3.65
C VAL A 78 -1.63 4.38 -2.44
N GLN A 79 -1.17 4.77 -1.26
CA GLN A 79 -1.77 4.40 0.01
C GLN A 79 -2.77 5.48 0.41
N ILE A 80 -3.99 5.10 0.77
CA ILE A 80 -5.03 6.03 1.21
C ILE A 80 -5.24 5.87 2.70
N ILE A 81 -5.22 6.99 3.43
CA ILE A 81 -5.48 7.08 4.87
C ILE A 81 -6.72 7.96 5.08
N HIS A 82 -7.72 7.45 5.78
CA HIS A 82 -8.90 8.23 6.12
C HIS A 82 -8.75 8.85 7.51
N ASN A 83 -8.31 10.11 7.57
CA ASN A 83 -8.16 10.88 8.80
C ASN A 83 -9.17 12.04 8.96
N SER A 84 -10.28 11.98 8.24
CA SER A 84 -11.42 12.89 8.48
C SER A 84 -12.44 12.19 9.39
N PRO A 85 -12.86 12.78 10.50
CA PRO A 85 -13.60 12.06 11.55
C PRO A 85 -14.97 11.56 11.12
N TYR A 86 -15.55 12.08 10.07
CA TYR A 86 -16.81 11.62 9.47
C TYR A 86 -17.05 12.24 8.09
N PRO A 87 -17.85 11.60 7.25
CA PRO A 87 -18.49 10.28 7.38
C PRO A 87 -17.57 9.14 6.97
N THR A 88 -17.98 7.86 7.16
CA THR A 88 -17.46 6.70 6.42
C THR A 88 -17.70 6.96 4.94
N VAL A 89 -16.71 6.71 4.08
CA VAL A 89 -16.74 7.14 2.70
C VAL A 89 -16.55 6.00 1.70
N ASP A 90 -17.14 6.17 0.54
CA ASP A 90 -16.83 5.40 -0.67
C ASP A 90 -15.86 6.22 -1.53
N ILE A 91 -14.85 5.55 -2.09
CA ILE A 91 -13.83 6.18 -2.91
C ILE A 91 -14.00 5.72 -4.35
N TYR A 92 -14.09 6.68 -5.25
CA TYR A 92 -14.21 6.48 -6.70
C TYR A 92 -12.90 6.91 -7.37
N VAL A 93 -12.49 6.16 -8.39
CA VAL A 93 -11.36 6.53 -9.27
C VAL A 93 -11.91 6.60 -10.69
N ASP A 94 -11.77 7.78 -11.32
CA ASP A 94 -12.31 8.09 -12.65
C ASP A 94 -13.80 7.73 -12.81
N GLY A 95 -14.57 7.94 -11.73
CA GLY A 95 -16.00 7.66 -11.66
C GLY A 95 -16.39 6.22 -11.40
N ALA A 96 -15.43 5.30 -11.29
CA ALA A 96 -15.68 3.91 -10.89
C ALA A 96 -15.47 3.73 -9.38
N LEU A 97 -16.36 3.00 -8.70
CA LEU A 97 -16.20 2.66 -7.28
C LEU A 97 -14.93 1.80 -7.11
N ALA A 98 -13.96 2.31 -6.36
CA ALA A 98 -12.69 1.64 -6.08
C ALA A 98 -12.66 1.02 -4.68
N LEU A 99 -13.15 1.74 -3.67
CA LEU A 99 -13.22 1.27 -2.28
C LEU A 99 -14.59 1.65 -1.70
N GLU A 100 -15.18 0.72 -0.97
CA GLU A 100 -16.48 0.89 -0.32
C GLU A 100 -16.31 0.94 1.20
N ALA A 101 -17.04 1.83 1.84
CA ALA A 101 -17.15 1.93 3.30
C ALA A 101 -15.80 2.07 4.02
N VAL A 102 -14.94 2.98 3.55
CA VAL A 102 -13.67 3.28 4.22
C VAL A 102 -13.96 4.04 5.51
N GLU A 103 -13.68 3.39 6.62
CA GLU A 103 -13.92 3.95 7.96
C GLU A 103 -12.85 4.97 8.37
N TYR A 104 -13.21 5.85 9.31
CA TYR A 104 -12.26 6.75 9.95
C TYR A 104 -11.08 5.98 10.57
N ARG A 105 -9.87 6.48 10.38
CA ARG A 105 -8.59 5.87 10.79
C ARG A 105 -8.21 4.59 10.02
N ALA A 106 -8.96 4.22 8.98
CA ALA A 106 -8.56 3.15 8.08
C ALA A 106 -7.43 3.58 7.16
N SER A 107 -6.60 2.61 6.77
CA SER A 107 -5.54 2.76 5.79
C SER A 107 -5.57 1.60 4.80
N THR A 108 -5.30 1.88 3.53
CA THR A 108 -5.18 0.84 2.51
C THR A 108 -3.76 0.30 2.41
N GLU A 109 -3.61 -0.87 1.79
CA GLU A 109 -2.34 -1.22 1.15
C GLU A 109 -2.06 -0.26 -0.01
N LEU A 110 -0.85 -0.33 -0.60
CA LEU A 110 -0.54 0.39 -1.83
C LEU A 110 -1.43 -0.12 -2.97
N LEU A 111 -2.19 0.79 -3.57
CA LEU A 111 -3.05 0.57 -4.72
C LEU A 111 -2.39 1.16 -5.97
N ASP A 112 -2.43 0.44 -7.09
CA ASP A 112 -1.97 0.97 -8.37
C ASP A 112 -3.04 1.88 -8.98
N LEU A 113 -2.83 3.19 -8.94
CA LEU A 113 -3.71 4.18 -9.56
C LEU A 113 -3.11 4.77 -10.83
N PRO A 114 -3.95 5.16 -11.82
CA PRO A 114 -3.50 5.93 -12.98
C PRO A 114 -2.83 7.24 -12.55
N ILE A 115 -1.75 7.65 -13.22
CA ILE A 115 -1.02 8.88 -12.87
C ILE A 115 -1.85 10.16 -13.03
N ASN A 116 -2.89 10.15 -13.84
CA ASN A 116 -3.82 11.27 -14.05
C ASN A 116 -5.23 10.87 -13.59
N ALA A 117 -5.36 10.37 -12.37
CA ALA A 117 -6.63 9.94 -11.81
C ALA A 117 -7.43 11.09 -11.21
N THR A 118 -8.75 11.00 -11.30
CA THR A 118 -9.65 11.84 -10.51
C THR A 118 -10.25 10.99 -9.39
N VAL A 119 -9.94 11.35 -8.15
CA VAL A 119 -10.48 10.67 -6.97
C VAL A 119 -11.75 11.37 -6.52
N GLY A 120 -12.87 10.66 -6.55
CA GLY A 120 -14.17 11.11 -6.03
C GLY A 120 -14.44 10.56 -4.65
N ILE A 121 -14.99 11.37 -3.76
CA ILE A 121 -15.35 10.97 -2.40
C ILE A 121 -16.86 11.12 -2.24
N ALA A 122 -17.50 10.07 -1.73
CA ALA A 122 -18.90 10.04 -1.39
C ALA A 122 -19.11 9.53 0.05
N PRO A 123 -20.10 9.99 0.79
CA PRO A 123 -20.59 9.26 1.95
C PRO A 123 -21.06 7.87 1.52
N THR A 124 -20.82 6.84 2.34
CA THR A 124 -21.17 5.46 1.97
C THR A 124 -22.62 5.33 1.50
N GLY A 125 -22.79 4.85 0.27
CA GLY A 125 -24.09 4.71 -0.41
C GLY A 125 -24.70 6.02 -0.89
N GLY A 126 -23.95 7.14 -0.84
CA GLY A 126 -24.37 8.46 -1.32
C GLY A 126 -23.78 8.86 -2.67
N ASP A 127 -24.08 10.09 -3.08
CA ASP A 127 -23.48 10.68 -4.27
C ASP A 127 -22.09 11.26 -3.98
N VAL A 128 -21.23 11.35 -5.00
CA VAL A 128 -19.92 12.00 -4.91
C VAL A 128 -20.08 13.48 -4.55
N ILE A 129 -19.51 13.87 -3.41
CA ILE A 129 -19.59 15.23 -2.87
C ILE A 129 -18.34 16.07 -3.13
N ALA A 130 -17.22 15.44 -3.42
CA ALA A 130 -15.96 16.10 -3.74
C ALA A 130 -15.17 15.28 -4.78
N SER A 131 -14.39 15.96 -5.62
CA SER A 131 -13.55 15.32 -6.64
C SER A 131 -12.21 16.03 -6.71
N PHE A 132 -11.13 15.25 -6.68
CA PHE A 132 -9.75 15.72 -6.60
C PHE A 132 -8.96 15.17 -7.79
N PRO A 133 -8.50 16.01 -8.71
CA PRO A 133 -7.61 15.58 -9.78
C PRO A 133 -6.19 15.39 -9.23
N PHE A 134 -5.55 14.28 -9.55
CA PHE A 134 -4.17 13.99 -9.21
C PHE A 134 -3.31 13.91 -10.47
N GLU A 135 -2.12 14.51 -10.40
CA GLU A 135 -1.03 14.33 -11.36
C GLU A 135 0.13 13.67 -10.61
N LEU A 136 0.27 12.35 -10.77
CA LEU A 136 1.28 11.54 -10.11
C LEU A 136 2.39 11.18 -11.09
N GLU A 137 3.59 10.88 -10.60
CA GLU A 137 4.69 10.42 -11.43
C GLU A 137 4.69 8.90 -11.54
N GLU A 138 4.89 8.38 -12.75
CA GLU A 138 4.91 6.94 -13.04
C GLU A 138 5.98 6.23 -12.22
N GLY A 139 5.56 5.15 -11.54
CA GLY A 139 6.45 4.30 -10.76
C GLY A 139 6.79 4.82 -9.37
N ASN A 140 6.36 6.03 -9.01
CA ASN A 140 6.50 6.55 -7.66
C ASN A 140 5.39 6.02 -6.75
N SER A 141 5.62 6.12 -5.45
CA SER A 141 4.62 5.80 -4.44
C SER A 141 4.22 7.05 -3.67
N TYR A 142 2.95 7.11 -3.27
CA TYR A 142 2.36 8.23 -2.55
C TYR A 142 1.52 7.74 -1.38
N VAL A 143 1.45 8.56 -0.34
CA VAL A 143 0.39 8.50 0.67
C VAL A 143 -0.55 9.68 0.42
N VAL A 144 -1.84 9.41 0.43
CA VAL A 144 -2.89 10.42 0.34
C VAL A 144 -3.73 10.34 1.61
N VAL A 145 -3.72 11.41 2.39
CA VAL A 145 -4.48 11.49 3.64
C VAL A 145 -5.74 12.32 3.41
N ALA A 146 -6.91 11.70 3.57
CA ALA A 146 -8.16 12.41 3.65
C ALA A 146 -8.24 13.08 5.02
N SER A 147 -8.20 14.40 5.08
CA SER A 147 -8.13 15.20 6.30
C SER A 147 -9.13 16.35 6.27
N GLY A 148 -9.28 17.03 7.38
CA GLY A 148 -10.25 18.12 7.51
C GLY A 148 -11.65 17.63 7.84
N ILE A 149 -12.59 18.54 7.84
CA ILE A 149 -13.97 18.32 8.28
C ILE A 149 -14.92 18.79 7.18
N VAL A 150 -15.82 17.92 6.77
CA VAL A 150 -16.84 18.25 5.75
C VAL A 150 -17.72 19.39 6.27
N GLY A 151 -17.72 20.52 5.55
CA GLY A 151 -18.53 21.71 5.89
C GLY A 151 -17.86 22.68 6.87
N ASP A 152 -16.65 22.42 7.34
CA ASP A 152 -15.85 23.39 8.09
C ASP A 152 -15.12 24.34 7.13
N GLU A 153 -15.26 25.67 7.35
CA GLU A 153 -14.63 26.66 6.49
C GLU A 153 -13.15 26.92 6.85
N ASN A 154 -12.73 26.59 8.08
CA ASN A 154 -11.36 26.81 8.55
C ASN A 154 -10.45 25.62 8.20
N HIS A 155 -10.99 24.41 8.31
CA HIS A 155 -10.27 23.16 7.99
C HIS A 155 -11.15 22.30 7.08
N PRO A 156 -11.38 22.73 5.83
CA PRO A 156 -12.24 22.01 4.90
C PRO A 156 -11.67 20.63 4.62
N PHE A 157 -12.56 19.68 4.32
CA PHE A 157 -12.15 18.37 3.88
C PHE A 157 -11.30 18.47 2.61
N ASP A 158 -10.13 17.82 2.63
CA ASP A 158 -9.20 17.77 1.49
C ASP A 158 -8.45 16.44 1.45
N LEU A 159 -7.87 16.13 0.29
CA LEU A 159 -6.97 15.01 0.10
C LEU A 159 -5.53 15.54 0.02
N LEU A 160 -4.72 15.21 1.01
CA LEU A 160 -3.36 15.70 1.17
C LEU A 160 -2.37 14.64 0.66
N PRO A 161 -1.76 14.82 -0.54
CA PRO A 161 -0.78 13.89 -1.07
C PRO A 161 0.61 14.19 -0.54
N SER A 162 1.40 13.13 -0.33
CA SER A 162 2.83 13.22 -0.09
C SER A 162 3.53 12.00 -0.69
N THR A 163 4.80 12.12 -1.09
CA THR A 163 5.57 10.97 -1.56
C THR A 163 5.71 9.92 -0.47
N LEU A 164 5.62 8.67 -0.83
CA LEU A 164 5.84 7.53 0.04
C LEU A 164 7.14 6.83 -0.37
N ASP A 165 8.12 6.77 0.55
CA ASP A 165 9.29 5.91 0.37
C ASP A 165 9.02 4.57 1.08
N PRO A 166 8.92 3.46 0.33
CA PRO A 166 8.57 2.17 0.92
C PRO A 166 9.72 1.49 1.66
N ALA A 167 10.89 2.14 1.80
CA ALA A 167 12.09 1.51 2.36
C ALA A 167 12.81 2.36 3.41
N ALA A 168 13.22 1.72 4.50
CA ALA A 168 14.28 2.25 5.35
C ALA A 168 15.66 2.05 4.68
N VAL A 169 16.66 2.83 5.12
CA VAL A 169 18.04 2.75 4.59
C VAL A 169 18.69 1.38 4.85
N ASP A 170 18.31 0.71 5.94
CA ASP A 170 18.77 -0.61 6.32
C ASP A 170 17.81 -1.28 7.34
N THR A 171 18.18 -2.46 7.84
CA THR A 171 17.37 -3.22 8.80
C THR A 171 17.46 -2.72 10.24
N ASP A 172 18.36 -1.81 10.53
CA ASP A 172 18.56 -1.23 11.86
C ASP A 172 17.84 0.11 12.01
N HIS A 173 17.13 0.55 10.95
CA HIS A 173 16.32 1.77 10.91
C HIS A 173 14.89 1.50 10.50
N PHE A 174 14.02 2.39 10.96
CA PHE A 174 12.64 2.54 10.49
C PHE A 174 12.51 3.91 9.80
N ALA A 175 12.02 3.93 8.57
CA ALA A 175 11.78 5.18 7.85
C ALA A 175 10.39 5.72 8.22
N VAL A 176 10.33 6.83 8.95
CA VAL A 176 9.07 7.41 9.40
C VAL A 176 8.78 8.73 8.70
N LYS A 177 7.58 8.84 8.15
CA LYS A 177 6.97 10.11 7.77
C LYS A 177 5.97 10.52 8.84
N VAL A 178 5.97 11.78 9.23
CA VAL A 178 5.07 12.30 10.25
C VAL A 178 4.09 13.29 9.62
N MET A 179 2.82 13.27 10.04
CA MET A 179 1.79 14.19 9.55
C MET A 179 0.97 14.76 10.72
N HIS A 180 0.77 16.07 10.71
CA HIS A 180 -0.12 16.75 11.65
C HIS A 180 -1.55 16.77 11.10
N GLY A 181 -2.43 15.94 11.65
CA GLY A 181 -3.81 15.78 11.16
C GLY A 181 -4.90 16.22 12.15
N VAL A 182 -4.57 16.98 13.19
CA VAL A 182 -5.51 17.44 14.25
C VAL A 182 -5.88 18.90 13.98
N THR A 183 -7.14 19.13 13.63
CA THR A 183 -7.63 20.43 13.16
C THR A 183 -7.70 21.52 14.24
N ASP A 184 -7.85 21.15 15.52
CA ASP A 184 -7.97 22.07 16.66
C ASP A 184 -6.68 22.21 17.48
N ALA A 185 -5.54 21.71 16.97
CA ALA A 185 -4.24 21.86 17.59
C ALA A 185 -3.36 22.87 16.84
N PRO A 186 -2.52 23.64 17.56
CA PRO A 186 -1.54 24.52 16.93
C PRO A 186 -0.40 23.72 16.28
N ALA A 187 0.53 24.41 15.61
CA ALA A 187 1.79 23.82 15.20
C ALA A 187 2.50 23.14 16.39
N VAL A 188 3.13 21.99 16.15
CA VAL A 188 3.70 21.14 17.20
C VAL A 188 5.18 20.86 16.98
N ASP A 189 5.88 20.63 18.10
CA ASP A 189 7.19 20.01 18.12
C ASP A 189 7.04 18.58 18.65
N ILE A 190 7.80 17.64 18.07
CA ILE A 190 7.77 16.23 18.45
C ILE A 190 9.15 15.83 18.94
N TYR A 191 9.21 15.29 20.14
CA TYR A 191 10.42 14.77 20.76
C TYR A 191 10.35 13.24 20.85
N ALA A 192 11.47 12.58 20.59
CA ALA A 192 11.63 11.13 20.77
C ALA A 192 12.64 10.89 21.90
N ASN A 193 12.21 10.28 22.99
CA ASN A 193 13.02 10.07 24.21
C ASN A 193 13.71 11.37 24.71
N GLY A 194 13.05 12.51 24.55
CA GLY A 194 13.54 13.82 24.97
C GLY A 194 14.39 14.57 23.94
N ASP A 195 14.78 13.95 22.82
CA ASP A 195 15.48 14.60 21.72
C ASP A 195 14.47 15.13 20.68
N LEU A 196 14.68 16.35 20.21
CA LEU A 196 13.83 16.97 19.18
C LEU A 196 13.93 16.17 17.86
N LEU A 197 12.79 15.63 17.42
CA LEU A 197 12.70 14.84 16.18
C LEU A 197 12.10 15.66 15.03
N VAL A 198 11.04 16.43 15.31
CA VAL A 198 10.33 17.29 14.35
C VAL A 198 10.05 18.62 15.02
N GLU A 199 10.35 19.72 14.34
CA GLU A 199 10.14 21.08 14.80
C GLU A 199 9.11 21.77 13.93
N ASN A 200 8.16 22.48 14.58
CA ASN A 200 7.18 23.36 13.94
C ASN A 200 6.40 22.71 12.81
N LEU A 201 5.75 21.59 13.10
CA LEU A 201 4.88 20.91 12.13
C LEU A 201 3.47 21.49 12.22
N ASP A 202 3.05 22.17 11.14
CA ASP A 202 1.70 22.75 11.03
C ASP A 202 0.65 21.73 10.58
N TYR A 203 -0.62 22.04 10.84
CA TYR A 203 -1.75 21.23 10.39
C TYR A 203 -1.70 20.97 8.88
N GLY A 204 -1.90 19.72 8.48
CA GLY A 204 -1.87 19.28 7.10
C GLY A 204 -0.45 19.04 6.51
N GLU A 205 0.58 19.43 7.24
CA GLU A 205 1.95 19.25 6.80
C GLU A 205 2.50 17.85 7.09
N PHE A 206 3.45 17.44 6.23
CA PHE A 206 4.23 16.21 6.37
C PHE A 206 5.70 16.53 6.59
N GLN A 207 6.33 15.81 7.51
CA GLN A 207 7.77 15.82 7.73
C GLN A 207 8.37 14.42 7.55
N GLY A 208 9.52 14.32 6.92
CA GLY A 208 10.28 13.07 6.72
C GLY A 208 10.44 12.74 5.24
N TYR A 209 11.08 11.60 4.88
CA TYR A 209 11.28 10.42 5.79
C TYR A 209 12.47 10.62 6.72
N LEU A 210 12.21 10.45 8.01
CA LEU A 210 13.24 10.41 9.04
C LEU A 210 13.67 8.95 9.21
N GLN A 211 14.98 8.70 9.19
CA GLN A 211 15.54 7.37 9.43
C GLN A 211 15.83 7.25 10.93
N VAL A 212 14.91 6.63 11.66
CA VAL A 212 15.07 6.44 13.10
C VAL A 212 15.63 5.04 13.41
N PRO A 213 16.62 4.88 14.28
CA PRO A 213 17.07 3.57 14.70
C PRO A 213 15.92 2.74 15.24
N VAL A 214 15.94 1.42 15.03
CA VAL A 214 14.94 0.55 15.66
C VAL A 214 15.07 0.57 17.17
N GLY A 215 13.95 0.73 17.86
CA GLY A 215 13.93 0.83 19.32
C GLY A 215 12.54 1.23 19.80
N ASP A 216 12.39 1.30 21.11
CA ASP A 216 11.15 1.77 21.71
C ASP A 216 11.32 3.22 22.13
N TYR A 217 10.39 4.05 21.71
CA TYR A 217 10.41 5.49 21.94
C TYR A 217 9.22 5.95 22.76
N THR A 218 9.47 6.96 23.60
CA THR A 218 8.42 7.84 24.10
C THR A 218 8.38 9.07 23.20
N LEU A 219 7.25 9.31 22.55
CA LEU A 219 7.01 10.47 21.72
C LEU A 219 6.26 11.53 22.55
N ASP A 220 6.92 12.62 22.87
CA ASP A 220 6.30 13.76 23.53
C ASP A 220 5.90 14.81 22.47
N ILE A 221 4.66 15.26 22.54
CA ILE A 221 4.11 16.29 21.66
C ILE A 221 3.95 17.58 22.48
N THR A 222 4.55 18.66 21.99
CA THR A 222 4.42 19.99 22.59
C THR A 222 3.84 20.98 21.57
N ALA A 223 3.19 22.04 22.02
CA ALA A 223 2.94 23.18 21.14
C ALA A 223 4.28 23.79 20.72
N HIS A 224 4.40 24.21 19.47
CA HIS A 224 5.64 24.81 18.98
C HIS A 224 6.16 25.94 19.88
N GLY A 225 7.42 25.84 20.24
CA GLY A 225 8.09 26.78 21.14
C GLY A 225 7.74 26.62 22.63
N SER A 226 6.95 25.61 23.01
CA SER A 226 6.64 25.24 24.39
C SER A 226 7.52 24.08 24.85
N SER A 227 7.87 24.09 26.14
CA SER A 227 8.53 22.96 26.80
C SER A 227 7.55 22.05 27.56
N GLU A 228 6.26 22.35 27.52
CA GLU A 228 5.22 21.58 28.20
C GLU A 228 4.64 20.54 27.26
N SER A 229 4.72 19.26 27.66
CA SER A 229 4.16 18.14 26.89
C SER A 229 2.62 18.20 26.96
N VAL A 230 1.99 18.26 25.80
CA VAL A 230 0.52 18.18 25.64
C VAL A 230 0.06 16.74 25.77
N ALA A 231 0.83 15.81 25.20
CA ALA A 231 0.57 14.38 25.26
C ALA A 231 1.88 13.60 25.02
N ALA A 232 1.93 12.40 25.57
CA ALA A 232 3.03 11.47 25.33
C ALA A 232 2.50 10.10 24.89
N PHE A 233 3.20 9.44 23.96
CA PHE A 233 2.82 8.16 23.38
C PHE A 233 4.01 7.20 23.36
N SER A 234 3.73 5.91 23.52
CA SER A 234 4.72 4.86 23.35
C SER A 234 4.74 4.37 21.90
N ALA A 235 5.91 4.42 21.28
CA ALA A 235 6.12 3.94 19.92
C ALA A 235 7.10 2.75 19.93
N PRO A 236 6.61 1.49 20.00
CA PRO A 236 7.45 0.30 20.05
C PRO A 236 7.93 -0.06 18.64
N LEU A 237 8.98 0.61 18.15
CA LEU A 237 9.52 0.45 16.80
C LEU A 237 10.62 -0.60 16.69
N SER A 238 10.94 -1.34 17.76
CA SER A 238 11.99 -2.35 17.79
C SER A 238 11.79 -3.49 16.77
N SER A 239 10.52 -3.75 16.34
CA SER A 239 10.19 -4.77 15.34
C SER A 239 10.04 -4.24 13.91
N PHE A 240 10.21 -2.94 13.67
CA PHE A 240 9.96 -2.30 12.38
C PHE A 240 11.23 -2.05 11.54
N GLY A 241 12.37 -2.64 11.88
CA GLY A 241 13.62 -2.45 11.13
C GLY A 241 13.51 -2.85 9.66
N GLY A 242 13.96 -1.99 8.77
CA GLY A 242 13.88 -2.16 7.32
C GLY A 242 12.52 -1.81 6.72
N PHE A 243 11.56 -1.34 7.53
CA PHE A 243 10.25 -0.88 7.04
C PHE A 243 10.17 0.63 7.01
N SER A 244 9.13 1.11 6.33
CA SER A 244 8.67 2.50 6.42
C SER A 244 7.24 2.56 6.93
N GLY A 245 6.85 3.75 7.39
CA GLY A 245 5.48 4.01 7.78
C GLY A 245 5.20 5.49 7.93
N VAL A 246 3.90 5.78 8.08
CA VAL A 246 3.41 7.13 8.36
C VAL A 246 2.85 7.13 9.77
N VAL A 247 3.36 8.03 10.61
CA VAL A 247 2.76 8.35 11.91
C VAL A 247 1.97 9.63 11.75
N TYR A 248 0.69 9.57 12.02
CA TYR A 248 -0.16 10.75 11.90
C TYR A 248 -0.97 11.00 13.16
N ALA A 249 -1.13 12.28 13.45
CA ALA A 249 -2.00 12.77 14.52
C ALA A 249 -3.46 12.72 14.07
N SER A 250 -4.34 12.16 14.89
CA SER A 250 -5.74 11.91 14.61
C SER A 250 -6.64 12.27 15.79
N GLY A 251 -7.86 12.69 15.53
CA GLY A 251 -8.83 13.08 16.54
C GLY A 251 -8.82 14.58 16.79
N PHE A 252 -9.23 14.98 18.00
CA PHE A 252 -9.31 16.35 18.45
C PHE A 252 -8.56 16.54 19.76
N LEU A 253 -7.86 17.65 19.90
CA LEU A 253 -7.19 18.04 21.16
C LEU A 253 -8.23 18.35 22.24
N SER A 254 -9.34 18.96 21.84
CA SER A 254 -10.48 19.30 22.70
C SER A 254 -11.77 18.67 22.16
N PRO A 255 -11.91 17.33 22.24
CA PRO A 255 -13.03 16.63 21.64
C PRO A 255 -14.36 17.00 22.32
N ALA A 256 -15.43 17.14 21.51
CA ALA A 256 -16.78 17.13 22.03
C ALA A 256 -17.16 15.70 22.47
N ASP A 257 -18.27 15.55 23.21
CA ASP A 257 -18.69 14.27 23.83
C ASP A 257 -18.75 13.07 22.84
N THR A 258 -18.97 13.33 21.55
CA THR A 258 -19.11 12.32 20.50
C THR A 258 -17.85 12.17 19.62
N ASP A 259 -16.87 13.05 19.83
CA ASP A 259 -15.68 13.09 18.98
C ASP A 259 -14.58 12.19 19.51
N SER A 260 -13.71 11.75 18.60
CA SER A 260 -12.54 10.97 18.96
C SER A 260 -11.46 11.85 19.57
N ALA A 261 -10.96 11.47 20.74
CA ALA A 261 -9.82 12.15 21.36
C ALA A 261 -8.55 12.02 20.51
N PHE A 262 -7.64 12.97 20.72
CA PHE A 262 -6.32 12.99 20.12
C PHE A 262 -5.54 11.70 20.40
N THR A 263 -4.98 11.14 19.35
CA THR A 263 -4.06 10.01 19.40
C THR A 263 -3.07 10.04 18.26
N LEU A 264 -1.99 9.26 18.34
CA LEU A 264 -1.07 8.99 17.24
C LEU A 264 -1.36 7.62 16.64
N ILE A 265 -1.37 7.56 15.33
CA ILE A 265 -1.58 6.32 14.57
C ILE A 265 -0.39 6.09 13.67
N LEU A 266 0.16 4.86 13.71
CA LEU A 266 1.16 4.38 12.78
C LEU A 266 0.47 3.52 11.73
N THR A 267 0.77 3.77 10.47
CA THR A 267 0.42 2.87 9.36
C THR A 267 1.63 2.54 8.51
N THR A 268 1.62 1.35 7.92
CA THR A 268 2.67 0.89 6.99
C THR A 268 2.12 0.80 5.57
N PRO A 269 2.96 0.74 4.52
CA PRO A 269 2.52 0.59 3.13
C PRO A 269 1.71 -0.67 2.85
N SER A 270 1.69 -1.63 3.76
CA SER A 270 0.84 -2.83 3.68
C SER A 270 -0.59 -2.62 4.20
N GLY A 271 -0.95 -1.40 4.61
CA GLY A 271 -2.25 -1.09 5.19
C GLY A 271 -2.39 -1.48 6.67
N TYR A 272 -1.30 -1.89 7.32
CA TYR A 272 -1.30 -2.13 8.75
C TYR A 272 -1.49 -0.82 9.51
N VAL A 273 -2.40 -0.81 10.47
CA VAL A 273 -2.73 0.37 11.30
C VAL A 273 -2.63 0.00 12.77
N VAL A 274 -1.92 0.81 13.54
CA VAL A 274 -1.85 0.68 15.00
C VAL A 274 -1.97 2.04 15.67
N GLU A 275 -2.86 2.13 16.64
CA GLU A 275 -2.95 3.27 17.55
C GLU A 275 -1.83 3.17 18.58
N LEU A 276 -1.02 4.23 18.71
CA LEU A 276 0.07 4.25 19.67
C LEU A 276 -0.49 4.50 21.08
N PRO A 277 -0.14 3.63 22.06
CA PRO A 277 -0.66 3.81 23.41
C PRO A 277 -0.12 5.09 24.06
N SER A 278 -0.96 5.79 24.80
CA SER A 278 -0.54 6.94 25.58
C SER A 278 0.46 6.49 26.65
N ALA A 279 1.53 7.28 26.83
CA ALA A 279 2.53 7.01 27.87
C ALA A 279 1.99 7.12 29.31
N GLU A 280 0.98 8.00 29.53
CA GLU A 280 0.32 8.07 30.83
C GLU A 280 -0.50 6.83 31.16
N SER A 281 -1.12 6.18 30.18
CA SER A 281 -1.87 4.94 30.41
C SER A 281 -0.96 3.74 30.73
N GLN A 282 0.28 3.76 30.25
CA GLN A 282 1.27 2.74 30.60
C GLN A 282 1.83 2.92 32.02
N LEU A 283 1.89 4.15 32.53
CA LEU A 283 2.33 4.43 33.90
C LEU A 283 1.26 4.09 34.96
N LYS A 284 0.01 3.92 34.56
CA LYS A 284 -1.11 3.57 35.44
C LYS A 284 -1.39 2.09 35.57
N THR A 285 -0.84 1.28 34.70
CA THR A 285 -0.88 -0.18 34.81
C THR A 285 0.35 -0.64 35.58
N ASP A 286 0.11 -1.19 36.79
CA ASP A 286 1.13 -1.83 37.64
C ASP A 286 2.19 -2.57 36.82
N HIS A 287 3.43 -2.48 37.26
CA HIS A 287 4.66 -2.95 36.62
C HIS A 287 4.75 -4.45 36.27
N ASP A 288 3.65 -5.18 36.11
CA ASP A 288 3.64 -6.63 35.89
C ASP A 288 2.74 -7.13 34.74
N ALA A 289 2.17 -6.27 33.89
CA ALA A 289 1.52 -6.74 32.68
C ALA A 289 2.44 -6.45 31.47
N PRO A 290 3.07 -7.48 30.88
CA PRO A 290 3.71 -7.30 29.58
C PRO A 290 2.66 -6.83 28.58
N VAL A 291 2.98 -5.81 27.77
CA VAL A 291 2.14 -5.42 26.62
C VAL A 291 1.76 -6.70 25.91
N ALA A 292 0.47 -7.01 25.88
CA ALA A 292 0.01 -8.25 25.28
C ALA A 292 0.29 -8.17 23.79
N LEU A 293 1.43 -8.73 23.35
CA LEU A 293 1.72 -8.95 21.96
C LEU A 293 0.55 -9.73 21.38
N LYS A 294 0.00 -9.27 20.27
CA LYS A 294 -1.03 -10.02 19.55
C LYS A 294 -0.36 -10.74 18.38
N PHE A 295 -0.87 -11.92 18.04
CA PHE A 295 -0.46 -12.55 16.77
C PHE A 295 -0.86 -11.64 15.62
N GLU A 296 0.12 -11.26 14.80
CA GLU A 296 -0.09 -10.32 13.72
C GLU A 296 0.90 -10.53 12.59
N LEU A 297 0.39 -10.43 11.35
CA LEU A 297 1.20 -10.45 10.15
C LEU A 297 1.49 -9.01 9.73
N ILE A 298 2.75 -8.59 9.87
CA ILE A 298 3.18 -7.24 9.50
C ILE A 298 3.30 -7.08 7.99
N GLY A 299 3.71 -8.15 7.28
CA GLY A 299 3.84 -8.14 5.84
C GLY A 299 5.16 -8.74 5.34
N ASN A 300 5.49 -8.49 4.06
CA ASN A 300 6.78 -8.87 3.51
C ASN A 300 7.46 -7.68 2.83
N TYR A 301 8.79 -7.62 2.96
CA TYR A 301 9.58 -6.56 2.35
C TYR A 301 10.96 -7.10 1.87
N PRO A 302 11.43 -6.64 0.70
CA PRO A 302 10.74 -5.83 -0.30
C PRO A 302 9.55 -6.56 -0.96
N ASN A 303 8.58 -5.80 -1.47
CA ASN A 303 7.48 -6.29 -2.31
C ASN A 303 7.08 -5.18 -3.32
N PRO A 304 7.33 -5.32 -4.64
CA PRO A 304 7.93 -6.50 -5.31
C PRO A 304 9.37 -6.77 -4.90
N PHE A 305 9.84 -8.04 -5.08
CA PHE A 305 11.17 -8.45 -4.66
C PHE A 305 11.95 -9.22 -5.74
N ASN A 306 13.30 -9.23 -5.62
CA ASN A 306 14.22 -9.94 -6.52
C ASN A 306 15.54 -10.27 -5.83
N PRO A 307 15.91 -11.52 -5.61
CA PRO A 307 15.04 -12.69 -5.45
C PRO A 307 14.63 -12.93 -3.98
N GLU A 308 14.99 -12.04 -3.04
CA GLU A 308 14.79 -12.20 -1.60
C GLU A 308 13.72 -11.24 -1.09
N THR A 309 12.86 -11.75 -0.21
CA THR A 309 11.96 -10.96 0.62
C THR A 309 11.96 -11.50 2.04
N LYS A 310 11.67 -10.64 3.01
CA LYS A 310 11.54 -11.00 4.43
C LYS A 310 10.08 -10.89 4.84
N ILE A 311 9.52 -11.99 5.32
CA ILE A 311 8.17 -12.03 5.90
C ILE A 311 8.29 -11.77 7.39
N LYS A 312 7.56 -10.75 7.88
CA LYS A 312 7.59 -10.34 9.29
C LYS A 312 6.23 -10.52 9.94
N PHE A 313 6.24 -11.02 11.17
CA PHE A 313 5.04 -11.22 12.00
C PHE A 313 5.39 -11.18 13.48
N LEU A 314 4.36 -10.99 14.31
CA LEU A 314 4.44 -11.01 15.76
C LEU A 314 3.77 -12.27 16.31
N THR A 315 4.33 -12.82 17.38
CA THR A 315 3.71 -13.88 18.18
C THR A 315 3.44 -13.39 19.59
N GLU A 316 2.23 -13.62 20.08
CA GLU A 316 1.77 -13.22 21.42
C GLU A 316 2.51 -13.93 22.55
N ARG A 317 2.87 -15.18 22.30
CA ARG A 317 3.55 -16.09 23.25
C ARG A 317 4.37 -17.10 22.46
N GLU A 318 5.13 -17.90 23.18
CA GLU A 318 5.72 -19.09 22.57
C GLU A 318 4.62 -19.94 21.91
N SER A 319 4.75 -20.15 20.62
CA SER A 319 3.73 -20.78 19.77
C SER A 319 4.37 -21.68 18.74
N ASN A 320 3.65 -22.71 18.33
CA ASN A 320 4.06 -23.47 17.15
C ASN A 320 3.66 -22.69 15.90
N VAL A 321 4.67 -22.22 15.16
CA VAL A 321 4.49 -21.39 13.98
C VAL A 321 4.87 -22.15 12.72
N GLN A 322 3.98 -22.11 11.74
CA GLN A 322 4.24 -22.57 10.39
C GLN A 322 4.11 -21.41 9.41
N VAL A 323 5.12 -21.22 8.55
CA VAL A 323 5.08 -20.24 7.46
C VAL A 323 5.26 -20.96 6.14
N THR A 324 4.23 -20.92 5.31
CA THR A 324 4.17 -21.64 4.04
C THR A 324 3.88 -20.70 2.88
N ILE A 325 4.62 -20.87 1.80
CA ILE A 325 4.49 -20.12 0.54
C ILE A 325 3.65 -20.94 -0.43
N TYR A 326 2.74 -20.27 -1.14
CA TYR A 326 1.86 -20.88 -2.12
C TYR A 326 1.97 -20.17 -3.47
N SER A 327 1.78 -20.92 -4.55
CA SER A 327 1.61 -20.38 -5.90
C SER A 327 0.22 -19.74 -6.05
N LEU A 328 0.02 -18.98 -7.15
CA LEU A 328 -1.31 -18.43 -7.50
C LEU A 328 -2.39 -19.51 -7.63
N MET A 329 -2.00 -20.76 -7.92
CA MET A 329 -2.93 -21.90 -8.03
C MET A 329 -3.23 -22.56 -6.68
N GLY A 330 -2.65 -22.05 -5.59
CA GLY A 330 -2.81 -22.61 -4.23
C GLY A 330 -1.92 -23.84 -3.96
N GLU A 331 -0.93 -24.12 -4.83
CA GLU A 331 0.01 -25.21 -4.61
C GLU A 331 1.10 -24.76 -3.63
N GLU A 332 1.44 -25.60 -2.67
CA GLU A 332 2.54 -25.36 -1.73
C GLU A 332 3.88 -25.30 -2.51
N VAL A 333 4.60 -24.20 -2.34
CA VAL A 333 5.90 -23.93 -2.97
C VAL A 333 7.02 -24.27 -1.99
N GLU A 334 6.97 -23.73 -0.78
CA GLU A 334 7.97 -23.94 0.26
C GLU A 334 7.37 -23.68 1.64
N THR A 335 7.77 -24.48 2.63
CA THR A 335 7.54 -24.16 4.05
C THR A 335 8.86 -23.67 4.65
N ILE A 336 8.95 -22.35 4.91
CA ILE A 336 10.18 -21.70 5.40
C ILE A 336 10.32 -21.74 6.92
N GLN A 337 9.24 -22.06 7.63
CA GLN A 337 9.23 -22.24 9.09
C GLN A 337 8.21 -23.31 9.49
N ASN A 338 8.63 -24.20 10.39
CA ASN A 338 7.73 -25.17 11.03
C ASN A 338 8.30 -25.56 12.40
N GLY A 339 7.79 -24.96 13.45
CA GLY A 339 8.27 -25.22 14.81
C GLY A 339 7.95 -24.09 15.77
N TYR A 340 8.40 -24.28 17.03
CA TYR A 340 8.16 -23.30 18.10
C TYR A 340 9.02 -22.04 17.91
N LEU A 341 8.39 -20.89 18.09
CA LEU A 341 9.02 -19.58 18.19
C LEU A 341 8.59 -18.93 19.52
N ASN A 342 9.52 -18.20 20.14
CA ASN A 342 9.24 -17.44 21.37
C ASN A 342 8.22 -16.31 21.09
N ALA A 343 7.67 -15.71 22.14
CA ALA A 343 6.95 -14.45 22.02
C ALA A 343 7.85 -13.36 21.41
N GLY A 344 7.31 -12.55 20.53
CA GLY A 344 8.07 -11.44 19.94
C GLY A 344 7.91 -11.30 18.43
N SER A 345 8.81 -10.50 17.86
CA SER A 345 8.91 -10.24 16.43
C SER A 345 9.77 -11.29 15.73
N HIS A 346 9.30 -11.74 14.59
CA HIS A 346 9.98 -12.72 13.74
C HIS A 346 10.13 -12.18 12.32
N SER A 347 11.29 -12.48 11.71
CA SER A 347 11.60 -12.12 10.32
C SER A 347 12.21 -13.33 9.62
N LEU A 348 11.52 -13.84 8.59
CA LEU A 348 11.92 -15.04 7.85
C LEU A 348 12.15 -14.69 6.39
N SER A 349 13.32 -15.04 5.85
CA SER A 349 13.66 -14.78 4.45
C SER A 349 13.12 -15.87 3.53
N TRP A 350 12.57 -15.46 2.39
CA TRP A 350 12.29 -16.33 1.26
C TRP A 350 13.06 -15.86 0.03
N PHE A 351 13.69 -16.81 -0.67
CA PHE A 351 14.63 -16.53 -1.77
C PHE A 351 14.05 -16.87 -3.15
N GLY A 352 12.73 -16.96 -3.29
CA GLY A 352 12.07 -17.31 -4.55
C GLY A 352 12.43 -18.72 -5.03
N LYS A 353 12.47 -19.69 -4.10
CA LYS A 353 12.78 -21.09 -4.37
C LYS A 353 11.65 -22.01 -3.93
N ASP A 354 11.61 -23.21 -4.52
CA ASP A 354 10.76 -24.31 -4.08
C ASP A 354 11.45 -25.19 -3.01
N GLN A 355 10.73 -26.15 -2.45
CA GLN A 355 11.25 -27.11 -1.47
C GLN A 355 12.48 -27.91 -1.96
N SER A 356 12.67 -28.01 -3.27
CA SER A 356 13.82 -28.69 -3.90
C SER A 356 15.00 -27.73 -4.13
N GLY A 357 14.87 -26.44 -3.78
CA GLY A 357 15.87 -25.40 -3.96
C GLY A 357 15.92 -24.82 -5.38
N ASN A 358 14.98 -25.17 -6.27
CA ASN A 358 14.90 -24.61 -7.59
C ASN A 358 14.25 -23.23 -7.55
N LYS A 359 14.73 -22.31 -8.42
CA LYS A 359 14.13 -20.98 -8.56
C LYS A 359 12.73 -21.09 -9.17
N VAL A 360 11.74 -20.50 -8.52
CA VAL A 360 10.38 -20.44 -9.05
C VAL A 360 10.23 -19.28 -10.06
N PRO A 361 9.24 -19.31 -10.97
CA PRO A 361 8.99 -18.24 -11.96
C PRO A 361 8.70 -16.90 -11.32
N SER A 362 8.89 -15.77 -12.05
CA SER A 362 8.32 -14.46 -11.67
C SER A 362 6.80 -14.56 -11.63
N GLY A 363 6.18 -13.91 -10.67
CA GLY A 363 4.71 -13.95 -10.52
C GLY A 363 4.25 -13.66 -9.10
N VAL A 364 2.96 -13.71 -8.93
CA VAL A 364 2.29 -13.53 -7.63
C VAL A 364 2.36 -14.83 -6.83
N TYR A 365 2.75 -14.70 -5.58
CA TYR A 365 2.76 -15.74 -4.56
C TYR A 365 1.98 -15.28 -3.35
N PHE A 366 1.45 -16.25 -2.61
CA PHE A 366 0.84 -16.01 -1.32
C PHE A 366 1.69 -16.66 -0.23
N TYR A 367 1.65 -16.11 0.94
CA TYR A 367 2.24 -16.74 2.12
C TYR A 367 1.23 -16.76 3.25
N GLU A 368 1.26 -17.83 4.01
CA GLU A 368 0.42 -18.06 5.16
C GLU A 368 1.29 -18.23 6.40
N VAL A 369 0.98 -17.46 7.43
CA VAL A 369 1.57 -17.61 8.76
C VAL A 369 0.50 -18.18 9.68
N ARG A 370 0.72 -19.38 10.19
CA ARG A 370 -0.11 -20.02 11.21
C ARG A 370 0.61 -20.00 12.53
N SER A 371 -0.07 -19.58 13.57
CA SER A 371 0.41 -19.63 14.96
C SER A 371 -0.71 -20.19 15.83
N ASP A 372 -0.55 -21.41 16.32
CA ASP A 372 -1.58 -22.17 17.02
C ASP A 372 -2.91 -22.20 16.25
N ASN A 373 -3.94 -21.50 16.76
CA ASN A 373 -5.28 -21.43 16.15
C ASN A 373 -5.51 -20.18 15.30
N ARG A 374 -4.49 -19.37 15.07
CA ARG A 374 -4.56 -18.13 14.27
C ARG A 374 -3.86 -18.32 12.95
N THR A 375 -4.42 -17.71 11.91
CA THR A 375 -3.85 -17.73 10.56
C THR A 375 -3.96 -16.34 9.96
N ALA A 376 -2.88 -15.89 9.34
CA ALA A 376 -2.85 -14.67 8.54
C ALA A 376 -2.18 -14.96 7.20
N THR A 377 -2.64 -14.30 6.15
CA THR A 377 -2.13 -14.49 4.78
C THR A 377 -1.73 -13.15 4.16
N GLY A 378 -0.67 -13.16 3.37
CA GLY A 378 -0.24 -12.02 2.60
C GLY A 378 0.06 -12.38 1.15
N LYS A 379 0.16 -11.37 0.30
CA LYS A 379 0.45 -11.46 -1.13
C LYS A 379 1.80 -10.81 -1.44
N MET A 380 2.59 -11.40 -2.31
CA MET A 380 3.89 -10.88 -2.73
C MET A 380 4.15 -11.10 -4.20
N LEU A 381 4.95 -10.23 -4.82
CA LEU A 381 5.29 -10.26 -6.23
C LEU A 381 6.79 -10.47 -6.42
N LEU A 382 7.16 -11.62 -7.00
CA LEU A 382 8.54 -11.92 -7.39
C LEU A 382 8.81 -11.40 -8.80
N LEU A 383 9.81 -10.56 -8.92
CA LEU A 383 10.36 -10.10 -10.20
C LEU A 383 11.74 -10.73 -10.44
N LYS A 384 12.10 -10.95 -11.70
CA LYS A 384 13.43 -11.43 -12.13
C LYS A 384 14.06 -10.46 -13.08
#